data_15aecd66f379c09b28424b77f148eb40
#
_entry.id   15aecd66f379c09b28424b77f148eb40
#
_cell.length_a   1.000
_cell.length_b   1.000
_cell.length_c   1.000
_cell.angle_alpha   90.00
_cell.angle_beta   90.00
_cell.angle_gamma   90.00
#
_symmetry.space_group_name_H-M   'P 1'
#
loop_
_entity.id
_entity.type
_entity.pdbx_description
1 polymer ?
#
loop_
_entity_poly.entity_id
_entity_poly.type
_entity_poly.pdbx_seq_one_letter_code
_entity_poly.pdbx_strand_id
1 'polypeptide(L)'
;MKYIATSVVAMLLLSGCDNTQSNNSSPSETEVGVVTVKSQPVSVVSELTGRISAALSAEVRPQVGGIIQKRLFKEGDLVKAGQPLYQIDAASYQAAWNEARAALQQAQALVKADCQKAQRYARLVKENGVSQQDADDAQSTCAQDKASVEAKKAALETARINLDWTTVTAPISGRIGISSVTPGALVTASQDTALTTIRGLDTMYVDLTRSSVDLLRLRKQSLATNSDTMSVSLILEDGTTYSEKGRLELTEVAVDESTGSVTLRAIFPNPQQQLLPGMFVRARVDEGVMEDAILAPQQGVTRDAKGNATALVVNKDNKVEQRTLETGETYGDKWLVLNGLHNGDRLIVEGSAKVTSGQTVKAVEVQANGGNA
;
A
#
# COMPACT_ATOMS: atom_id res chain seq x y z
N MET A 1 73.49 66.78 2.42
CA MET A 1 73.38 68.07 1.66
C MET A 1 71.96 68.50 1.82
N LYS A 2 71.80 69.50 2.63
CA LYS A 2 71.36 70.89 2.25
C LYS A 2 69.89 70.90 1.86
N TYR A 3 68.94 71.66 2.34
CA TYR A 3 68.92 72.92 3.17
C TYR A 3 67.45 72.94 3.61
N ILE A 4 67.05 73.30 4.88
CA ILE A 4 66.83 74.65 5.41
C ILE A 4 65.79 75.38 4.53
N ALA A 5 64.74 75.96 4.99
CA ALA A 5 64.42 76.71 6.22
C ALA A 5 62.99 77.21 6.16
N THR A 6 62.46 77.47 7.35
CA THR A 6 61.91 78.74 7.82
C THR A 6 60.63 79.23 7.12
N SER A 7 59.59 79.76 7.71
CA SER A 7 59.42 80.51 8.94
C SER A 7 57.95 80.94 9.11
N VAL A 8 57.49 80.99 10.30
CA VAL A 8 56.85 82.21 10.97
C VAL A 8 55.36 82.49 10.75
N VAL A 9 54.62 82.21 11.82
CA VAL A 9 53.70 83.09 12.54
C VAL A 9 52.55 83.85 11.80
N ALA A 10 51.32 83.55 12.17
CA ALA A 10 50.37 84.53 12.58
C ALA A 10 49.23 83.90 13.38
N MET A 11 49.21 84.30 14.62
CA MET A 11 48.21 84.18 15.66
C MET A 11 47.04 85.13 15.36
N LEU A 12 45.79 84.64 15.31
CA LEU A 12 44.63 85.48 15.58
C LEU A 12 43.44 84.62 16.04
N LEU A 13 43.02 84.93 17.23
CA LEU A 13 41.88 84.51 17.98
C LEU A 13 40.58 84.82 17.24
N LEU A 14 39.64 83.91 17.22
CA LEU A 14 38.21 84.18 17.22
C LEU A 14 37.42 83.04 17.89
N SER A 15 36.94 83.37 19.07
CA SER A 15 35.92 82.67 19.84
C SER A 15 34.63 82.55 19.00
N GLY A 16 34.08 81.30 18.92
CA GLY A 16 32.80 81.04 18.29
C GLY A 16 32.11 79.84 18.95
N CYS A 17 31.24 80.19 19.88
CA CYS A 17 30.06 79.46 20.40
C CYS A 17 29.96 77.96 20.19
N ASP A 18 30.16 77.29 21.28
CA ASP A 18 29.62 75.98 21.59
C ASP A 18 28.08 75.98 21.48
N ASN A 19 27.53 75.34 20.45
CA ASN A 19 26.11 75.06 20.37
C ASN A 19 25.96 73.49 20.37
N THR A 20 26.08 72.93 21.56
CA THR A 20 25.77 71.55 21.84
C THR A 20 24.26 71.36 21.71
N GLN A 21 23.77 71.24 20.46
CA GLN A 21 22.47 70.66 20.26
C GLN A 21 22.58 69.17 20.64
N SER A 22 22.16 68.89 21.86
CA SER A 22 21.77 67.54 22.29
C SER A 22 20.68 67.05 21.33
N ASN A 23 21.12 66.36 20.27
CA ASN A 23 20.20 65.54 19.51
C ASN A 23 19.73 64.43 20.42
N ASN A 24 18.66 64.68 21.14
CA ASN A 24 17.83 63.67 21.77
C ASN A 24 17.08 62.95 20.65
N SER A 25 17.79 62.19 19.80
CA SER A 25 17.19 61.18 18.97
C SER A 25 16.69 60.12 19.93
N SER A 26 15.43 60.15 20.30
CA SER A 26 14.70 59.03 20.80
C SER A 26 15.05 57.84 19.88
N PRO A 27 15.40 56.69 20.42
CA PRO A 27 15.68 55.51 19.57
C PRO A 27 14.47 55.31 18.65
N SER A 28 14.63 55.60 17.37
CA SER A 28 13.54 55.37 16.41
C SER A 28 13.23 53.90 16.46
N GLU A 29 12.06 53.56 16.96
CA GLU A 29 11.60 52.18 16.98
C GLU A 29 11.68 51.62 15.57
N THR A 30 12.42 50.55 15.40
CA THR A 30 12.55 49.89 14.09
C THR A 30 11.17 49.39 13.64
N GLU A 31 10.73 49.86 12.48
CA GLU A 31 9.46 49.44 11.90
C GLU A 31 9.59 48.09 11.26
N VAL A 32 8.66 47.16 11.58
CA VAL A 32 8.60 45.79 11.05
C VAL A 32 7.20 45.47 10.54
N GLY A 33 7.13 44.82 9.40
CA GLY A 33 5.87 44.30 8.86
C GLY A 33 5.47 43.00 9.55
N VAL A 34 4.26 42.97 10.10
CA VAL A 34 3.72 41.78 10.80
C VAL A 34 2.45 41.30 10.14
N VAL A 35 2.21 39.98 10.24
CA VAL A 35 0.94 39.34 9.90
C VAL A 35 0.39 38.70 11.17
N THR A 36 -0.85 39.03 11.50
CA THR A 36 -1.55 38.38 12.60
C THR A 36 -2.02 36.98 12.13
N VAL A 37 -1.42 35.91 12.68
CA VAL A 37 -1.80 34.54 12.34
C VAL A 37 -3.13 34.20 12.99
N LYS A 38 -3.98 33.50 12.22
CA LYS A 38 -5.31 33.05 12.68
C LYS A 38 -5.41 31.54 12.50
N SER A 39 -6.06 30.86 13.46
CA SER A 39 -6.45 29.49 13.26
C SER A 39 -7.59 29.42 12.26
N GLN A 40 -7.50 28.43 11.34
CA GLN A 40 -8.49 28.19 10.31
C GLN A 40 -8.55 26.70 9.99
N PRO A 41 -9.70 26.17 9.54
CA PRO A 41 -9.78 24.79 9.12
C PRO A 41 -8.92 24.58 7.86
N VAL A 42 -8.09 23.55 7.89
CA VAL A 42 -7.22 23.15 6.77
C VAL A 42 -7.40 21.66 6.50
N SER A 43 -7.74 21.31 5.26
CA SER A 43 -7.76 19.92 4.83
C SER A 43 -6.32 19.39 4.69
N VAL A 44 -5.99 18.37 5.47
CA VAL A 44 -4.66 17.75 5.46
C VAL A 44 -4.65 16.64 4.43
N VAL A 45 -3.80 16.78 3.41
CA VAL A 45 -3.66 15.79 2.33
C VAL A 45 -2.19 15.40 2.24
N SER A 46 -1.88 14.14 2.50
CA SER A 46 -0.53 13.64 2.28
C SER A 46 -0.37 12.94 0.94
N GLU A 47 0.77 13.18 0.29
CA GLU A 47 1.14 12.53 -0.96
C GLU A 47 2.12 11.39 -0.65
N LEU A 48 1.70 10.16 -0.98
CA LEU A 48 2.47 8.93 -0.78
C LEU A 48 2.76 8.29 -2.14
N THR A 49 3.92 7.67 -2.25
CA THR A 49 4.27 6.89 -3.44
C THR A 49 3.96 5.42 -3.23
N GLY A 50 3.59 4.73 -4.32
CA GLY A 50 3.28 3.32 -4.26
C GLY A 50 3.28 2.61 -5.60
N ARG A 51 2.98 1.32 -5.54
CA ARG A 51 2.84 0.46 -6.72
C ARG A 51 1.50 -0.24 -6.71
N ILE A 52 0.97 -0.41 -7.91
CA ILE A 52 -0.28 -1.15 -8.13
C ILE A 52 0.02 -2.65 -8.11
N SER A 53 -0.80 -3.40 -7.40
CA SER A 53 -0.81 -4.86 -7.42
C SER A 53 -2.23 -5.38 -7.69
N ALA A 54 -2.34 -6.57 -8.29
CA ALA A 54 -3.64 -7.18 -8.52
C ALA A 54 -4.22 -7.71 -7.21
N ALA A 55 -5.52 -7.45 -6.95
CA ALA A 55 -6.19 -7.98 -5.77
C ALA A 55 -6.25 -9.52 -5.79
N LEU A 56 -6.37 -10.10 -6.99
CA LEU A 56 -6.34 -11.54 -7.21
C LEU A 56 -5.28 -11.87 -8.26
N SER A 57 -4.37 -12.77 -7.93
CA SER A 57 -3.36 -13.30 -8.84
C SER A 57 -3.21 -14.80 -8.59
N ALA A 58 -3.29 -15.60 -9.65
CA ALA A 58 -3.14 -17.04 -9.56
C ALA A 58 -2.14 -17.54 -10.61
N GLU A 59 -1.16 -18.27 -10.14
CA GLU A 59 -0.25 -19.03 -10.99
C GLU A 59 -0.89 -20.34 -11.39
N VAL A 60 -0.93 -20.60 -12.67
CA VAL A 60 -1.46 -21.87 -13.23
C VAL A 60 -0.31 -22.87 -13.32
N ARG A 61 -0.37 -23.91 -12.51
CA ARG A 61 0.62 -25.00 -12.47
C ARG A 61 -0.03 -26.32 -12.78
N PRO A 62 0.64 -27.25 -13.48
CA PRO A 62 0.09 -28.57 -13.79
C PRO A 62 0.05 -29.43 -12.52
N GLN A 63 -1.02 -30.18 -12.33
CA GLN A 63 -1.16 -31.13 -11.21
C GLN A 63 -0.70 -32.55 -11.59
N VAL A 64 -0.59 -32.82 -12.89
CA VAL A 64 -0.09 -34.05 -13.44
C VAL A 64 0.97 -33.79 -14.51
N GLY A 65 1.90 -34.73 -14.72
CA GLY A 65 2.95 -34.62 -15.72
C GLY A 65 2.50 -35.13 -17.08
N GLY A 66 3.14 -34.64 -18.16
CA GLY A 66 2.90 -35.09 -19.52
C GLY A 66 3.24 -34.04 -20.57
N ILE A 67 2.99 -34.35 -21.84
CA ILE A 67 3.25 -33.42 -22.94
C ILE A 67 2.03 -32.53 -23.14
N ILE A 68 2.26 -31.22 -23.26
CA ILE A 68 1.22 -30.26 -23.65
C ILE A 68 0.80 -30.54 -25.10
N GLN A 69 -0.41 -30.99 -25.32
CA GLN A 69 -0.94 -31.21 -26.66
C GLN A 69 -1.45 -29.93 -27.30
N LYS A 70 -2.19 -29.11 -26.52
CA LYS A 70 -2.86 -27.93 -27.02
C LYS A 70 -2.88 -26.84 -25.97
N ARG A 71 -2.79 -25.56 -26.42
CA ARG A 71 -3.16 -24.38 -25.69
C ARG A 71 -4.53 -23.89 -26.20
N LEU A 72 -5.48 -23.69 -25.31
CA LEU A 72 -6.89 -23.43 -25.62
C LEU A 72 -7.31 -21.97 -25.42
N PHE A 73 -6.36 -21.07 -25.21
CA PHE A 73 -6.59 -19.64 -25.02
C PHE A 73 -5.59 -18.83 -25.87
N LYS A 74 -5.89 -17.56 -26.05
CA LYS A 74 -4.97 -16.56 -26.59
C LYS A 74 -4.38 -15.75 -25.44
N GLU A 75 -3.08 -15.49 -25.51
CA GLU A 75 -2.36 -14.71 -24.50
C GLU A 75 -2.92 -13.29 -24.42
N GLY A 76 -3.13 -12.79 -23.22
CA GLY A 76 -3.73 -11.48 -22.97
C GLY A 76 -5.26 -11.44 -22.98
N ASP A 77 -5.95 -12.55 -23.29
CA ASP A 77 -7.42 -12.59 -23.27
C ASP A 77 -7.98 -12.64 -21.84
N LEU A 78 -9.26 -12.28 -21.72
CA LEU A 78 -10.02 -12.52 -20.50
C LEU A 78 -10.50 -13.96 -20.44
N VAL A 79 -10.19 -14.64 -19.34
CA VAL A 79 -10.62 -16.03 -19.06
C VAL A 79 -11.53 -16.06 -17.86
N LYS A 80 -12.43 -17.06 -17.83
CA LYS A 80 -13.34 -17.32 -16.71
C LYS A 80 -12.82 -18.46 -15.86
N ALA A 81 -13.09 -18.43 -14.55
CA ALA A 81 -12.81 -19.56 -13.67
C ALA A 81 -13.44 -20.86 -14.22
N GLY A 82 -12.68 -21.96 -14.20
CA GLY A 82 -13.06 -23.24 -14.79
C GLY A 82 -12.85 -23.37 -16.30
N GLN A 83 -12.48 -22.28 -17.01
CA GLN A 83 -12.20 -22.35 -18.46
C GLN A 83 -10.98 -23.21 -18.74
N PRO A 84 -11.04 -24.19 -19.69
CA PRO A 84 -9.88 -24.96 -20.11
C PRO A 84 -8.80 -24.07 -20.74
N LEU A 85 -7.56 -24.25 -20.29
CA LEU A 85 -6.39 -23.49 -20.73
C LEU A 85 -5.39 -24.34 -21.51
N TYR A 86 -5.06 -25.51 -20.97
CA TYR A 86 -4.14 -26.43 -21.60
C TYR A 86 -4.70 -27.84 -21.58
N GLN A 87 -4.34 -28.63 -22.62
CA GLN A 87 -4.58 -30.04 -22.66
C GLN A 87 -3.23 -30.77 -22.58
N ILE A 88 -3.02 -31.53 -21.51
CA ILE A 88 -1.93 -32.47 -21.35
C ILE A 88 -2.34 -33.81 -22.03
N ASP A 89 -1.39 -34.57 -22.52
CA ASP A 89 -1.67 -35.92 -23.10
C ASP A 89 -2.35 -36.81 -22.05
N ALA A 90 -3.59 -37.17 -22.35
CA ALA A 90 -4.44 -37.91 -21.45
C ALA A 90 -4.37 -39.42 -21.68
N ALA A 91 -3.61 -39.91 -22.69
CA ALA A 91 -3.69 -41.32 -23.12
C ALA A 91 -3.36 -42.30 -21.98
N SER A 92 -2.28 -42.07 -21.24
CA SER A 92 -1.88 -42.90 -20.10
C SER A 92 -2.86 -42.84 -18.94
N TYR A 93 -3.40 -41.68 -18.65
CA TYR A 93 -4.38 -41.43 -17.58
C TYR A 93 -5.74 -42.09 -17.93
N GLN A 94 -6.15 -42.00 -19.19
CA GLN A 94 -7.35 -42.70 -19.69
C GLN A 94 -7.21 -44.21 -19.59
N ALA A 95 -6.03 -44.77 -19.91
CA ALA A 95 -5.75 -46.21 -19.75
C ALA A 95 -5.83 -46.63 -18.27
N ALA A 96 -5.22 -45.87 -17.35
CA ALA A 96 -5.28 -46.13 -15.92
C ALA A 96 -6.71 -46.06 -15.36
N TRP A 97 -7.50 -45.08 -15.82
CA TRP A 97 -8.92 -44.98 -15.44
C TRP A 97 -9.73 -46.20 -15.92
N ASN A 98 -9.50 -46.64 -17.18
CA ASN A 98 -10.15 -47.84 -17.73
C ASN A 98 -9.78 -49.09 -16.93
N GLU A 99 -8.51 -49.28 -16.55
CA GLU A 99 -8.02 -50.35 -15.71
C GLU A 99 -8.70 -50.36 -14.34
N ALA A 100 -8.71 -49.24 -13.64
CA ALA A 100 -9.35 -49.11 -12.33
C ALA A 100 -10.87 -49.42 -12.41
N ARG A 101 -11.53 -48.98 -13.50
CA ARG A 101 -12.93 -49.28 -13.77
C ARG A 101 -13.19 -50.78 -13.95
N ALA A 102 -12.33 -51.48 -14.71
CA ALA A 102 -12.45 -52.92 -14.90
C ALA A 102 -12.23 -53.66 -13.57
N ALA A 103 -11.24 -53.25 -12.75
CA ALA A 103 -10.98 -53.83 -11.44
C ALA A 103 -12.18 -53.66 -10.47
N LEU A 104 -12.84 -52.53 -10.51
CA LEU A 104 -14.08 -52.33 -9.73
C LEU A 104 -15.21 -53.23 -10.20
N GLN A 105 -15.41 -53.37 -11.51
CA GLN A 105 -16.42 -54.29 -12.07
C GLN A 105 -16.17 -55.73 -11.66
N GLN A 106 -14.92 -56.21 -11.67
CA GLN A 106 -14.52 -57.52 -11.18
C GLN A 106 -14.88 -57.69 -9.69
N ALA A 107 -14.48 -56.78 -8.82
CA ALA A 107 -14.80 -56.83 -7.39
C ALA A 107 -16.31 -56.86 -7.13
N GLN A 108 -17.09 -56.06 -7.86
CA GLN A 108 -18.55 -56.07 -7.76
C GLN A 108 -19.17 -57.45 -8.17
N ALA A 109 -18.61 -58.12 -9.16
CA ALA A 109 -19.07 -59.44 -9.57
C ALA A 109 -18.78 -60.49 -8.47
N LEU A 110 -17.61 -60.42 -7.81
CA LEU A 110 -17.27 -61.29 -6.68
C LEU A 110 -18.21 -61.07 -5.48
N VAL A 111 -18.45 -59.87 -5.09
CA VAL A 111 -19.42 -59.55 -4.00
C VAL A 111 -20.78 -60.17 -4.28
N LYS A 112 -21.27 -60.08 -5.53
CA LYS A 112 -22.56 -60.67 -5.92
C LYS A 112 -22.57 -62.17 -5.73
N ALA A 113 -21.52 -62.89 -6.15
CA ALA A 113 -21.41 -64.34 -6.04
C ALA A 113 -21.29 -64.79 -4.58
N ASP A 114 -20.34 -64.20 -3.83
CA ASP A 114 -19.99 -64.66 -2.49
C ASP A 114 -21.00 -64.23 -1.43
N CYS A 115 -21.63 -63.08 -1.55
CA CYS A 115 -22.73 -62.72 -0.67
C CYS A 115 -23.99 -63.56 -0.92
N GLN A 116 -24.25 -63.98 -2.15
CA GLN A 116 -25.32 -64.94 -2.42
C GLN A 116 -25.02 -66.33 -1.81
N LYS A 117 -23.74 -66.78 -1.85
CA LYS A 117 -23.28 -68.00 -1.19
C LYS A 117 -23.49 -67.86 0.34
N ALA A 118 -23.04 -66.77 0.95
CA ALA A 118 -23.22 -66.54 2.37
C ALA A 118 -24.71 -66.58 2.80
N GLN A 119 -25.58 -65.93 2.01
CA GLN A 119 -27.03 -65.98 2.26
C GLN A 119 -27.62 -67.39 2.16
N ARG A 120 -27.16 -68.24 1.22
CA ARG A 120 -27.58 -69.62 1.15
C ARG A 120 -27.09 -70.42 2.35
N TYR A 121 -25.83 -70.29 2.74
CA TYR A 121 -25.24 -71.00 3.87
C TYR A 121 -25.90 -70.58 5.20
N ALA A 122 -26.20 -69.32 5.42
CA ALA A 122 -26.93 -68.84 6.57
C ALA A 122 -28.35 -69.45 6.73
N ARG A 123 -28.98 -69.86 5.62
CA ARG A 123 -30.25 -70.64 5.65
C ARG A 123 -30.01 -72.12 5.92
N LEU A 124 -29.02 -72.69 5.27
CA LEU A 124 -28.73 -74.19 5.38
C LEU A 124 -28.24 -74.59 6.80
N VAL A 125 -27.52 -73.67 7.53
CA VAL A 125 -27.16 -73.92 8.93
C VAL A 125 -28.37 -74.12 9.80
N LYS A 126 -29.46 -73.40 9.60
CA LYS A 126 -30.72 -73.56 10.36
C LYS A 126 -31.38 -74.89 10.14
N GLU A 127 -31.09 -75.55 8.99
CA GLU A 127 -31.60 -76.82 8.56
C GLU A 127 -30.59 -77.99 8.75
N ASN A 128 -29.45 -77.69 9.48
CA ASN A 128 -28.30 -78.60 9.66
C ASN A 128 -27.70 -79.09 8.37
N GLY A 129 -27.84 -78.36 7.27
CA GLY A 129 -27.32 -78.70 5.95
C GLY A 129 -25.84 -78.32 5.69
N VAL A 130 -25.25 -77.49 6.51
CA VAL A 130 -23.82 -77.12 6.47
C VAL A 130 -23.34 -76.86 7.89
N SER A 131 -21.99 -76.81 8.12
CA SER A 131 -21.42 -76.52 9.41
C SER A 131 -21.52 -74.97 9.73
N GLN A 132 -21.56 -74.64 10.99
CA GLN A 132 -21.50 -73.22 11.45
C GLN A 132 -20.24 -72.53 10.91
N GLN A 133 -19.10 -73.21 10.94
CA GLN A 133 -17.84 -72.73 10.44
C GLN A 133 -17.92 -72.33 8.93
N ASP A 134 -18.50 -73.15 8.11
CA ASP A 134 -18.66 -72.90 6.65
C ASP A 134 -19.54 -71.66 6.41
N ALA A 135 -20.56 -71.46 7.23
CA ALA A 135 -21.40 -70.27 7.16
C ALA A 135 -20.67 -69.01 7.58
N ASP A 136 -19.89 -69.05 8.68
CA ASP A 136 -19.09 -67.95 9.17
C ASP A 136 -17.97 -67.56 8.19
N ASP A 137 -17.32 -68.55 7.57
CA ASP A 137 -16.32 -68.36 6.52
C ASP A 137 -16.92 -67.67 5.27
N ALA A 138 -18.09 -68.12 4.82
CA ALA A 138 -18.80 -67.54 3.70
C ALA A 138 -19.23 -66.07 4.01
N GLN A 139 -19.67 -65.83 5.24
CA GLN A 139 -20.04 -64.47 5.71
C GLN A 139 -18.82 -63.55 5.74
N SER A 140 -17.68 -64.04 6.24
CA SER A 140 -16.41 -63.30 6.30
C SER A 140 -15.90 -62.95 4.90
N THR A 141 -15.97 -63.93 3.94
CA THR A 141 -15.61 -63.71 2.54
C THR A 141 -16.47 -62.59 1.93
N CYS A 142 -17.80 -62.66 2.09
CA CYS A 142 -18.70 -61.60 1.61
C CYS A 142 -18.35 -60.23 2.20
N ALA A 143 -17.98 -60.16 3.49
CA ALA A 143 -17.58 -58.91 4.14
C ALA A 143 -16.25 -58.39 3.56
N GLN A 144 -15.26 -59.26 3.34
CA GLN A 144 -13.98 -58.92 2.71
C GLN A 144 -14.17 -58.40 1.27
N ASP A 145 -15.02 -59.04 0.49
CA ASP A 145 -15.29 -58.63 -0.89
C ASP A 145 -16.00 -57.26 -0.93
N LYS A 146 -16.92 -56.99 -0.02
CA LYS A 146 -17.55 -55.66 0.13
C LYS A 146 -16.49 -54.57 0.42
N ALA A 147 -15.56 -54.87 1.32
CA ALA A 147 -14.46 -53.95 1.62
C ALA A 147 -13.56 -53.73 0.41
N SER A 148 -13.31 -54.80 -0.40
CA SER A 148 -12.57 -54.73 -1.64
C SER A 148 -13.24 -53.85 -2.69
N VAL A 149 -14.56 -53.90 -2.81
CA VAL A 149 -15.32 -52.98 -3.70
C VAL A 149 -15.09 -51.51 -3.31
N GLU A 150 -15.16 -51.19 -2.03
CA GLU A 150 -14.93 -49.80 -1.59
C GLU A 150 -13.48 -49.34 -1.86
N ALA A 151 -12.49 -50.21 -1.67
CA ALA A 151 -11.10 -49.96 -2.03
C ALA A 151 -10.92 -49.71 -3.54
N LYS A 152 -11.55 -50.55 -4.41
CA LYS A 152 -11.48 -50.36 -5.87
C LYS A 152 -12.24 -49.15 -6.35
N LYS A 153 -13.31 -48.77 -5.68
CA LYS A 153 -14.04 -47.53 -5.95
C LYS A 153 -13.18 -46.27 -5.65
N ALA A 154 -12.46 -46.26 -4.53
CA ALA A 154 -11.51 -45.21 -4.20
C ALA A 154 -10.37 -45.10 -5.22
N ALA A 155 -9.84 -46.27 -5.69
CA ALA A 155 -8.82 -46.30 -6.74
C ALA A 155 -9.32 -45.76 -8.09
N LEU A 156 -10.57 -46.05 -8.46
CA LEU A 156 -11.20 -45.52 -9.67
C LEU A 156 -11.35 -44.00 -9.58
N GLU A 157 -11.74 -43.45 -8.43
CA GLU A 157 -11.89 -42.02 -8.23
C GLU A 157 -10.54 -41.29 -8.32
N THR A 158 -9.48 -41.86 -7.74
CA THR A 158 -8.11 -41.34 -7.89
C THR A 158 -7.68 -41.31 -9.38
N ALA A 159 -7.93 -42.38 -10.12
CA ALA A 159 -7.60 -42.42 -11.55
C ALA A 159 -8.41 -41.37 -12.35
N ARG A 160 -9.68 -41.15 -11.98
CA ARG A 160 -10.53 -40.16 -12.59
C ARG A 160 -9.98 -38.73 -12.32
N ILE A 161 -9.65 -38.41 -11.08
CA ILE A 161 -9.08 -37.12 -10.71
C ILE A 161 -7.82 -36.82 -11.51
N ASN A 162 -6.90 -37.79 -11.64
CA ASN A 162 -5.69 -37.62 -12.43
C ASN A 162 -5.99 -37.41 -13.93
N LEU A 163 -7.01 -38.06 -14.47
CA LEU A 163 -7.48 -37.84 -15.84
C LEU A 163 -8.08 -36.44 -16.00
N ASP A 164 -8.91 -35.99 -15.07
CA ASP A 164 -9.51 -34.64 -15.09
C ASP A 164 -8.42 -33.57 -15.05
N TRP A 165 -7.35 -33.78 -14.29
CA TRP A 165 -6.22 -32.86 -14.19
C TRP A 165 -5.36 -32.76 -15.46
N THR A 166 -5.55 -33.65 -16.45
CA THR A 166 -4.92 -33.48 -17.77
C THR A 166 -5.47 -32.29 -18.53
N THR A 167 -6.68 -31.85 -18.17
CA THR A 167 -7.25 -30.58 -18.63
C THR A 167 -6.98 -29.48 -17.58
N VAL A 168 -5.97 -28.66 -17.80
CA VAL A 168 -5.62 -27.57 -16.89
C VAL A 168 -6.60 -26.43 -17.09
N THR A 169 -7.32 -26.07 -16.02
CA THR A 169 -8.34 -25.01 -16.04
C THR A 169 -7.92 -23.76 -15.29
N ALA A 170 -8.55 -22.63 -15.59
CA ALA A 170 -8.34 -21.35 -14.89
C ALA A 170 -8.87 -21.42 -13.44
N PRO A 171 -8.03 -21.19 -12.41
CA PRO A 171 -8.48 -21.19 -11.02
C PRO A 171 -9.32 -19.96 -10.66
N ILE A 172 -9.10 -18.83 -11.33
CA ILE A 172 -9.80 -17.56 -11.16
C ILE A 172 -10.20 -16.98 -12.51
N SER A 173 -11.17 -16.06 -12.49
CA SER A 173 -11.46 -15.20 -13.65
C SER A 173 -10.49 -14.03 -13.69
N GLY A 174 -10.06 -13.59 -14.89
CA GLY A 174 -9.14 -12.46 -15.03
C GLY A 174 -8.44 -12.46 -16.38
N ARG A 175 -7.47 -11.58 -16.55
CA ARG A 175 -6.63 -11.51 -17.75
C ARG A 175 -5.49 -12.52 -17.63
N ILE A 176 -5.39 -13.41 -18.61
CA ILE A 176 -4.33 -14.41 -18.68
C ILE A 176 -3.04 -13.79 -19.25
N GLY A 177 -1.92 -14.11 -18.64
CA GLY A 177 -0.59 -13.65 -19.08
C GLY A 177 -0.04 -14.46 -20.26
N ILE A 178 1.25 -14.24 -20.53
CA ILE A 178 2.02 -15.00 -21.52
C ILE A 178 2.21 -16.42 -21.03
N SER A 179 2.14 -17.39 -21.94
CA SER A 179 2.44 -18.80 -21.67
C SER A 179 3.94 -19.03 -21.61
N SER A 180 4.43 -19.67 -20.56
CA SER A 180 5.84 -20.07 -20.42
C SER A 180 6.14 -21.39 -21.17
N VAL A 181 5.12 -22.06 -21.71
CA VAL A 181 5.24 -23.34 -22.41
C VAL A 181 4.52 -23.31 -23.75
N THR A 182 5.00 -24.11 -24.70
CA THR A 182 4.40 -24.31 -26.02
C THR A 182 3.84 -25.72 -26.16
N PRO A 183 2.90 -25.97 -27.08
CA PRO A 183 2.52 -27.34 -27.47
C PRO A 183 3.75 -28.15 -27.84
N GLY A 184 3.82 -29.40 -27.33
CA GLY A 184 4.99 -30.28 -27.44
C GLY A 184 5.94 -30.22 -26.22
N ALA A 185 5.81 -29.23 -25.34
CA ALA A 185 6.62 -29.17 -24.12
C ALA A 185 6.21 -30.24 -23.10
N LEU A 186 7.20 -30.86 -22.47
CA LEU A 186 7.01 -31.75 -21.33
C LEU A 186 6.86 -30.92 -20.04
N VAL A 187 5.82 -31.18 -19.27
CA VAL A 187 5.56 -30.60 -17.96
C VAL A 187 5.52 -31.68 -16.88
N THR A 188 5.86 -31.29 -15.66
CA THR A 188 5.84 -32.20 -14.49
C THR A 188 4.86 -31.67 -13.45
N ALA A 189 4.30 -32.59 -12.65
CA ALA A 189 3.38 -32.21 -11.57
C ALA A 189 4.03 -31.24 -10.60
N SER A 190 3.32 -30.19 -10.27
CA SER A 190 3.74 -29.15 -9.29
C SER A 190 5.11 -28.51 -9.57
N GLN A 191 5.51 -28.42 -10.83
CA GLN A 191 6.78 -27.77 -11.22
C GLN A 191 6.84 -26.31 -10.70
N ASP A 192 8.07 -25.82 -10.42
CA ASP A 192 8.27 -24.45 -9.89
C ASP A 192 7.89 -23.37 -10.88
N THR A 193 8.11 -23.59 -12.18
CA THR A 193 7.73 -22.65 -13.22
C THR A 193 6.24 -22.79 -13.54
N ALA A 194 5.48 -21.71 -13.32
CA ALA A 194 4.08 -21.66 -13.69
C ALA A 194 3.91 -21.70 -15.23
N LEU A 195 2.86 -22.34 -15.72
CA LEU A 195 2.51 -22.36 -17.14
C LEU A 195 2.11 -20.97 -17.63
N THR A 196 1.40 -20.23 -16.80
CA THR A 196 0.98 -18.84 -16.99
C THR A 196 0.49 -18.27 -15.66
N THR A 197 0.24 -16.96 -15.62
CA THR A 197 -0.38 -16.29 -14.48
C THR A 197 -1.67 -15.61 -14.91
N ILE A 198 -2.74 -15.75 -14.15
CA ILE A 198 -4.00 -15.04 -14.34
C ILE A 198 -4.10 -13.95 -13.29
N ARG A 199 -4.44 -12.72 -13.71
CA ARG A 199 -4.61 -11.57 -12.82
C ARG A 199 -6.01 -11.02 -12.95
N GLY A 200 -6.70 -10.88 -11.82
CA GLY A 200 -7.95 -10.13 -11.73
C GLY A 200 -7.66 -8.64 -11.89
N LEU A 201 -8.36 -7.98 -12.80
CA LEU A 201 -8.14 -6.54 -13.07
C LEU A 201 -9.30 -5.67 -12.58
N ASP A 202 -10.36 -6.23 -12.05
CA ASP A 202 -11.58 -5.48 -11.64
C ASP A 202 -11.32 -4.64 -10.38
N THR A 203 -10.48 -5.15 -9.50
CA THR A 203 -10.07 -4.49 -8.25
C THR A 203 -8.57 -4.54 -8.14
N MET A 204 -7.98 -3.40 -7.81
CA MET A 204 -6.54 -3.25 -7.67
C MET A 204 -6.18 -2.83 -6.26
N TYR A 205 -5.07 -3.32 -5.77
CA TYR A 205 -4.43 -2.81 -4.57
C TYR A 205 -3.35 -1.81 -4.95
N VAL A 206 -3.20 -0.80 -4.12
CA VAL A 206 -2.08 0.13 -4.18
C VAL A 206 -1.35 0.04 -2.86
N ASP A 207 -0.12 -0.43 -2.92
CA ASP A 207 0.74 -0.59 -1.76
C ASP A 207 1.57 0.69 -1.62
N LEU A 208 1.24 1.48 -0.59
CA LEU A 208 1.81 2.80 -0.28
C LEU A 208 2.83 2.68 0.84
N THR A 209 3.99 3.28 0.68
CA THR A 209 5.04 3.25 1.69
C THR A 209 5.00 4.53 2.54
N ARG A 210 5.01 4.38 3.86
CA ARG A 210 5.03 5.49 4.82
C ARG A 210 5.97 5.18 5.99
N SER A 211 6.55 6.23 6.61
CA SER A 211 7.35 6.03 7.81
C SER A 211 6.49 5.60 9.01
N SER A 212 7.04 4.80 9.92
CA SER A 212 6.35 4.35 11.13
C SER A 212 5.97 5.53 12.05
N VAL A 213 6.77 6.58 12.08
CA VAL A 213 6.51 7.81 12.85
C VAL A 213 5.26 8.53 12.33
N ASP A 214 5.15 8.67 11.00
CA ASP A 214 3.99 9.32 10.38
C ASP A 214 2.73 8.49 10.52
N LEU A 215 2.84 7.15 10.50
CA LEU A 215 1.71 6.27 10.80
C LEU A 215 1.17 6.47 12.22
N LEU A 216 2.06 6.64 13.21
CA LEU A 216 1.64 6.90 14.59
C LEU A 216 0.92 8.25 14.73
N ARG A 217 1.33 9.26 13.96
CA ARG A 217 0.62 10.55 13.90
C ARG A 217 -0.76 10.38 13.27
N LEU A 218 -0.84 9.69 12.13
CA LEU A 218 -2.09 9.40 11.43
C LEU A 218 -3.09 8.66 12.33
N ARG A 219 -2.65 7.63 13.06
CA ARG A 219 -3.50 6.89 14.01
C ARG A 219 -4.05 7.77 15.12
N LYS A 220 -3.24 8.69 15.67
CA LYS A 220 -3.72 9.63 16.68
C LYS A 220 -4.80 10.56 16.12
N GLN A 221 -4.67 11.00 14.88
CA GLN A 221 -5.64 11.87 14.21
C GLN A 221 -6.93 11.11 13.87
N SER A 222 -6.84 9.88 13.33
CA SER A 222 -8.02 9.07 12.98
C SER A 222 -8.85 8.69 14.20
N LEU A 223 -8.22 8.44 15.35
CA LEU A 223 -8.91 8.21 16.62
C LEU A 223 -9.67 9.45 17.10
N ALA A 224 -9.21 10.65 16.73
CA ALA A 224 -9.89 11.91 17.08
C ALA A 224 -11.07 12.22 16.15
N THR A 225 -11.06 11.74 14.91
CA THR A 225 -12.08 12.05 13.89
C THR A 225 -13.13 10.96 13.68
N ASN A 226 -13.03 9.81 14.36
CA ASN A 226 -13.94 8.65 14.21
C ASN A 226 -14.12 8.17 12.74
N SER A 227 -13.13 8.41 11.88
CA SER A 227 -13.18 8.07 10.46
C SER A 227 -12.44 6.75 10.20
N ASP A 228 -13.19 5.65 10.07
CA ASP A 228 -12.65 4.32 9.81
C ASP A 228 -12.12 4.14 8.37
N THR A 229 -12.44 5.04 7.46
CA THR A 229 -12.05 4.93 6.05
C THR A 229 -11.58 6.26 5.48
N MET A 230 -10.29 6.34 5.14
CA MET A 230 -9.72 7.51 4.46
C MET A 230 -9.87 7.37 2.96
N SER A 231 -10.35 8.43 2.32
CA SER A 231 -10.44 8.51 0.86
C SER A 231 -9.06 8.74 0.25
N VAL A 232 -8.77 8.00 -0.82
CA VAL A 232 -7.50 8.08 -1.54
C VAL A 232 -7.76 8.37 -3.00
N SER A 233 -7.05 9.35 -3.56
CA SER A 233 -7.04 9.66 -4.99
C SER A 233 -5.68 9.27 -5.58
N LEU A 234 -5.64 8.78 -6.82
CA LEU A 234 -4.38 8.43 -7.49
C LEU A 234 -4.01 9.44 -8.55
N ILE A 235 -2.73 9.70 -8.65
CA ILE A 235 -2.09 10.38 -9.76
C ILE A 235 -1.24 9.35 -10.48
N LEU A 236 -1.54 9.11 -11.75
CA LEU A 236 -0.86 8.15 -12.61
C LEU A 236 0.53 8.70 -13.05
N GLU A 237 1.32 7.85 -13.69
CA GLU A 237 2.67 8.20 -14.15
C GLU A 237 2.69 9.36 -15.17
N ASP A 238 1.61 9.52 -15.95
CA ASP A 238 1.43 10.60 -16.90
C ASP A 238 0.98 11.93 -16.27
N GLY A 239 0.80 11.96 -14.94
CA GLY A 239 0.32 13.12 -14.20
C GLY A 239 -1.20 13.28 -14.16
N THR A 240 -1.95 12.41 -14.84
CA THR A 240 -3.42 12.45 -14.78
C THR A 240 -3.95 11.91 -13.46
N THR A 241 -5.07 12.48 -13.00
CA THR A 241 -5.76 11.96 -11.82
C THR A 241 -6.71 10.85 -12.24
N TYR A 242 -6.63 9.70 -11.59
CA TYR A 242 -7.54 8.59 -11.80
C TYR A 242 -8.96 8.97 -11.36
N SER A 243 -9.98 8.58 -12.16
CA SER A 243 -11.37 9.02 -11.95
C SER A 243 -12.02 8.44 -10.71
N GLU A 244 -11.66 7.20 -10.35
CA GLU A 244 -12.25 6.50 -9.21
C GLU A 244 -11.45 6.75 -7.94
N LYS A 245 -12.16 6.98 -6.84
CA LYS A 245 -11.54 7.08 -5.52
C LYS A 245 -11.37 5.70 -4.91
N GLY A 246 -10.24 5.51 -4.27
CA GLY A 246 -9.97 4.34 -3.46
C GLY A 246 -10.24 4.58 -1.99
N ARG A 247 -10.13 3.50 -1.25
CA ARG A 247 -10.29 3.46 0.19
C ARG A 247 -9.02 2.88 0.82
N LEU A 248 -8.47 3.59 1.78
CA LEU A 248 -7.31 3.11 2.53
C LEU A 248 -7.77 2.03 3.53
N GLU A 249 -7.12 0.86 3.44
CA GLU A 249 -7.22 -0.16 4.47
C GLU A 249 -5.90 -0.19 5.26
N LEU A 250 -6.00 0.02 6.56
CA LEU A 250 -4.85 -0.11 7.47
C LEU A 250 -4.59 -1.60 7.74
N THR A 251 -4.02 -2.29 6.77
CA THR A 251 -3.99 -3.77 6.76
C THR A 251 -2.68 -4.35 7.30
N GLU A 252 -1.57 -3.62 7.24
CA GLU A 252 -0.29 -4.18 7.68
C GLU A 252 0.15 -3.61 9.03
N VAL A 253 0.42 -4.52 9.97
CA VAL A 253 0.80 -4.19 11.36
C VAL A 253 2.31 -4.28 11.54
N ALA A 254 3.04 -4.76 10.53
CA ALA A 254 4.49 -4.95 10.59
C ALA A 254 5.24 -3.74 10.04
N VAL A 255 6.28 -3.34 10.74
CA VAL A 255 7.26 -2.34 10.30
C VAL A 255 8.41 -3.10 9.65
N ASP A 256 8.82 -2.70 8.46
CA ASP A 256 10.06 -3.21 7.85
C ASP A 256 11.25 -2.73 8.68
N GLU A 257 11.98 -3.66 9.29
CA GLU A 257 13.07 -3.36 10.22
C GLU A 257 14.27 -2.67 9.55
N SER A 258 14.44 -2.86 8.24
CA SER A 258 15.58 -2.30 7.50
C SER A 258 15.35 -0.84 7.12
N THR A 259 14.11 -0.45 6.85
CA THR A 259 13.75 0.89 6.37
C THR A 259 12.97 1.72 7.39
N GLY A 260 12.42 1.09 8.44
CA GLY A 260 11.52 1.75 9.41
C GLY A 260 10.19 2.17 8.79
N SER A 261 9.83 1.63 7.62
CA SER A 261 8.62 1.98 6.89
C SER A 261 7.51 0.94 7.09
N VAL A 262 6.30 1.38 6.86
CA VAL A 262 5.07 0.57 6.91
C VAL A 262 4.40 0.64 5.55
N THR A 263 3.87 -0.49 5.09
CA THR A 263 3.06 -0.55 3.88
C THR A 263 1.59 -0.36 4.23
N LEU A 264 0.99 0.66 3.66
CA LEU A 264 -0.46 0.92 3.72
C LEU A 264 -1.07 0.43 2.41
N ARG A 265 -2.17 -0.28 2.47
CA ARG A 265 -2.88 -0.77 1.30
C ARG A 265 -4.15 0.01 1.06
N ALA A 266 -4.31 0.49 -0.15
CA ALA A 266 -5.56 1.09 -0.61
C ALA A 266 -6.20 0.22 -1.69
N ILE A 267 -7.54 0.14 -1.68
CA ILE A 267 -8.33 -0.62 -2.65
C ILE A 267 -8.94 0.35 -3.65
N PHE A 268 -8.80 0.03 -4.93
CA PHE A 268 -9.36 0.80 -6.02
C PHE A 268 -10.19 -0.06 -6.96
N PRO A 269 -11.42 0.36 -7.31
CA PRO A 269 -12.16 -0.24 -8.41
C PRO A 269 -11.46 0.10 -9.73
N ASN A 270 -11.46 -0.83 -10.69
CA ASN A 270 -10.80 -0.64 -11.98
C ASN A 270 -11.71 -1.06 -13.15
N PRO A 271 -12.89 -0.45 -13.30
CA PRO A 271 -13.89 -0.88 -14.29
C PRO A 271 -13.41 -0.72 -15.73
N GLN A 272 -12.55 0.25 -16.00
CA GLN A 272 -11.99 0.52 -17.33
C GLN A 272 -10.66 -0.19 -17.58
N GLN A 273 -10.16 -0.99 -16.62
CA GLN A 273 -8.89 -1.71 -16.69
C GLN A 273 -7.67 -0.83 -17.03
N GLN A 274 -7.72 0.46 -16.63
CA GLN A 274 -6.62 1.41 -16.82
C GLN A 274 -5.45 1.15 -15.87
N LEU A 275 -5.76 0.71 -14.65
CA LEU A 275 -4.75 0.35 -13.66
C LEU A 275 -4.19 -1.03 -13.98
N LEU A 276 -2.87 -1.09 -14.17
CA LEU A 276 -2.17 -2.35 -14.44
C LEU A 276 -1.23 -2.70 -13.29
N PRO A 277 -1.10 -3.99 -12.93
CA PRO A 277 -0.15 -4.42 -11.91
C PRO A 277 1.29 -4.02 -12.27
N GLY A 278 2.01 -3.47 -11.31
CA GLY A 278 3.38 -3.01 -11.47
C GLY A 278 3.54 -1.53 -11.77
N MET A 279 2.47 -0.81 -12.16
CA MET A 279 2.52 0.64 -12.38
C MET A 279 2.89 1.38 -11.10
N PHE A 280 3.70 2.42 -11.24
CA PHE A 280 4.01 3.36 -10.17
C PHE A 280 2.91 4.42 -10.10
N VAL A 281 2.51 4.82 -8.90
CA VAL A 281 1.50 5.85 -8.69
C VAL A 281 1.84 6.72 -7.50
N ARG A 282 1.29 7.94 -7.50
CA ARG A 282 1.25 8.81 -6.32
C ARG A 282 -0.17 8.84 -5.79
N ALA A 283 -0.32 8.57 -4.52
CA ALA A 283 -1.61 8.58 -3.85
C ALA A 283 -1.74 9.82 -2.98
N ARG A 284 -2.83 10.55 -3.11
CA ARG A 284 -3.23 11.61 -2.21
C ARG A 284 -4.23 11.05 -1.21
N VAL A 285 -3.78 10.94 0.03
CA VAL A 285 -4.61 10.46 1.14
C VAL A 285 -5.19 11.67 1.85
N ASP A 286 -6.51 11.72 1.93
CA ASP A 286 -7.24 12.74 2.70
C ASP A 286 -7.23 12.34 4.17
N GLU A 287 -6.43 13.04 4.98
CA GLU A 287 -6.26 12.77 6.41
C GLU A 287 -7.31 13.50 7.27
N GLY A 288 -8.21 14.24 6.63
CA GLY A 288 -9.27 14.97 7.28
C GLY A 288 -8.97 16.46 7.44
N VAL A 289 -9.78 17.15 8.24
CA VAL A 289 -9.69 18.59 8.47
C VAL A 289 -9.13 18.85 9.87
N MET A 290 -8.08 19.65 9.93
CA MET A 290 -7.55 20.19 11.18
C MET A 290 -8.25 21.55 11.43
N GLU A 291 -9.18 21.58 12.37
CA GLU A 291 -10.03 22.76 12.64
C GLU A 291 -9.24 23.98 13.10
N ASP A 292 -8.20 23.78 13.93
CA ASP A 292 -7.40 24.85 14.55
C ASP A 292 -6.00 24.95 13.93
N ALA A 293 -5.87 24.77 12.62
CA ALA A 293 -4.58 24.86 11.96
C ALA A 293 -4.08 26.31 11.85
N ILE A 294 -2.80 26.53 12.12
CA ILE A 294 -2.15 27.83 11.92
C ILE A 294 -1.28 27.75 10.67
N LEU A 295 -1.57 28.62 9.70
CA LEU A 295 -0.77 28.77 8.50
C LEU A 295 0.10 30.03 8.61
N ALA A 296 1.43 29.85 8.62
CA ALA A 296 2.42 30.95 8.69
C ALA A 296 2.99 31.21 7.29
N PRO A 297 3.00 32.44 6.79
CA PRO A 297 3.67 32.81 5.55
C PRO A 297 5.15 32.39 5.57
N GLN A 298 5.63 31.80 4.46
CA GLN A 298 7.01 31.28 4.36
C GLN A 298 8.06 32.39 4.65
N GLN A 299 7.76 33.62 4.33
CA GLN A 299 8.63 34.77 4.56
C GLN A 299 8.91 35.03 6.04
N GLY A 300 7.98 34.67 6.95
CA GLY A 300 8.11 34.81 8.39
C GLY A 300 8.82 33.67 9.09
N VAL A 301 9.16 32.59 8.37
CA VAL A 301 9.80 31.40 8.93
C VAL A 301 11.23 31.28 8.41
N THR A 302 12.18 31.24 9.33
CA THR A 302 13.61 31.07 9.03
C THR A 302 14.12 29.77 9.65
N ARG A 303 15.33 29.34 9.29
CA ARG A 303 15.98 28.19 9.91
C ARG A 303 17.19 28.64 10.71
N ASP A 304 17.32 28.12 11.92
CA ASP A 304 18.50 28.35 12.76
C ASP A 304 19.73 27.54 12.24
N ALA A 305 20.88 27.77 12.84
CA ALA A 305 22.13 27.04 12.50
C ALA A 305 22.04 25.52 12.74
N LYS A 306 21.05 25.05 13.49
CA LYS A 306 20.80 23.63 13.75
C LYS A 306 19.76 23.05 12.79
N GLY A 307 19.18 23.87 11.89
CA GLY A 307 18.15 23.47 10.94
C GLY A 307 16.71 23.54 11.46
N ASN A 308 16.49 23.94 12.73
CA ASN A 308 15.14 24.09 13.26
C ASN A 308 14.43 25.29 12.64
N ALA A 309 13.14 25.14 12.37
CA ALA A 309 12.33 26.27 11.94
C ALA A 309 12.14 27.25 13.10
N THR A 310 12.34 28.53 12.84
CA THR A 310 12.19 29.63 13.84
C THR A 310 11.41 30.77 13.24
N ALA A 311 10.70 31.51 14.08
CA ALA A 311 10.00 32.72 13.70
C ALA A 311 10.21 33.82 14.73
N LEU A 312 10.16 35.06 14.26
CA LEU A 312 10.13 36.23 15.12
C LEU A 312 8.68 36.71 15.26
N VAL A 313 8.20 36.82 16.50
CA VAL A 313 6.87 37.33 16.82
C VAL A 313 6.98 38.59 17.66
N VAL A 314 6.02 39.49 17.50
CA VAL A 314 5.91 40.69 18.33
C VAL A 314 4.92 40.41 19.44
N ASN A 315 5.38 40.46 20.69
CA ASN A 315 4.55 40.24 21.87
C ASN A 315 3.65 41.48 22.19
N LYS A 316 2.87 41.37 23.26
CA LYS A 316 1.94 42.43 23.69
C LYS A 316 2.66 43.74 24.09
N ASP A 317 3.92 43.66 24.51
CA ASP A 317 4.76 44.76 24.92
C ASP A 317 5.56 45.37 23.75
N ASN A 318 5.22 45.02 22.50
CA ASN A 318 5.92 45.38 21.27
C ASN A 318 7.40 44.97 21.25
N LYS A 319 7.76 43.89 21.95
CA LYS A 319 9.09 43.32 21.91
C LYS A 319 9.13 42.12 21.00
N VAL A 320 10.24 41.95 20.29
CA VAL A 320 10.51 40.82 19.43
C VAL A 320 10.87 39.59 20.28
N GLU A 321 10.21 38.46 20.01
CA GLU A 321 10.45 37.18 20.63
C GLU A 321 10.75 36.18 19.54
N GLN A 322 11.87 35.46 19.66
CA GLN A 322 12.18 34.34 18.78
C GLN A 322 11.55 33.06 19.33
N ARG A 323 10.78 32.35 18.49
CA ARG A 323 10.17 31.07 18.83
C ARG A 323 10.63 29.99 17.88
N THR A 324 10.88 28.80 18.42
CA THR A 324 11.12 27.61 17.63
C THR A 324 9.78 27.02 17.22
N LEU A 325 9.66 26.68 15.94
CA LEU A 325 8.44 26.16 15.36
C LEU A 325 8.62 24.68 15.01
N GLU A 326 7.54 23.93 15.15
CA GLU A 326 7.39 22.63 14.51
C GLU A 326 6.51 22.82 13.27
N THR A 327 7.10 22.71 12.07
CA THR A 327 6.41 22.91 10.81
C THR A 327 6.05 21.58 10.18
N GLY A 328 4.85 21.47 9.63
CA GLY A 328 4.38 20.37 8.79
C GLY A 328 4.56 20.68 7.31
N GLU A 329 3.57 20.29 6.50
CA GLU A 329 3.55 20.48 5.06
C GLU A 329 3.31 21.95 4.65
N THR A 330 3.60 22.25 3.39
CA THR A 330 3.34 23.56 2.82
C THR A 330 1.98 23.61 2.14
N TYR A 331 1.26 24.72 2.36
CA TYR A 331 0.00 25.03 1.71
C TYR A 331 0.15 26.32 0.89
N GLY A 332 0.42 26.17 -0.39
CA GLY A 332 0.75 27.29 -1.25
C GLY A 332 2.02 28.00 -0.78
N ASP A 333 1.89 29.28 -0.40
CA ASP A 333 2.98 30.13 0.11
C ASP A 333 3.14 30.11 1.64
N LYS A 334 2.45 29.18 2.34
CA LYS A 334 2.42 29.11 3.81
C LYS A 334 2.89 27.77 4.34
N TRP A 335 3.49 27.78 5.52
CA TRP A 335 3.78 26.59 6.31
C TRP A 335 2.63 26.25 7.26
N LEU A 336 2.23 24.99 7.32
CA LEU A 336 1.41 24.51 8.44
C LEU A 336 2.29 24.46 9.69
N VAL A 337 1.89 25.18 10.73
CA VAL A 337 2.59 25.19 12.01
C VAL A 337 1.87 24.27 12.98
N LEU A 338 2.56 23.20 13.39
CA LEU A 338 2.05 22.21 14.33
C LEU A 338 2.23 22.64 15.77
N ASN A 339 3.31 23.41 16.06
CA ASN A 339 3.61 23.91 17.40
C ASN A 339 4.49 25.17 17.33
N GLY A 340 4.38 26.05 18.34
CA GLY A 340 5.22 27.24 18.48
C GLY A 340 4.53 28.54 18.17
N LEU A 341 3.37 28.56 17.49
CA LEU A 341 2.52 29.75 17.29
C LEU A 341 1.12 29.53 17.87
N HIS A 342 0.47 30.60 18.23
CA HIS A 342 -0.90 30.62 18.76
C HIS A 342 -1.78 31.58 17.94
N ASN A 343 -3.07 31.35 17.99
CA ASN A 343 -4.04 32.23 17.35
C ASN A 343 -3.89 33.66 17.89
N GLY A 344 -3.71 34.64 17.00
CA GLY A 344 -3.53 36.04 17.32
C GLY A 344 -2.06 36.48 17.49
N ASP A 345 -1.09 35.60 17.32
CA ASP A 345 0.33 36.00 17.33
C ASP A 345 0.65 36.90 16.12
N ARG A 346 1.45 37.93 16.34
CA ARG A 346 1.92 38.86 15.31
C ARG A 346 3.27 38.39 14.78
N LEU A 347 3.25 37.69 13.66
CA LEU A 347 4.44 37.10 13.00
C LEU A 347 5.13 38.20 12.16
N ILE A 348 6.44 38.39 12.34
CA ILE A 348 7.23 39.31 11.52
C ILE A 348 7.49 38.67 10.16
N VAL A 349 7.04 39.31 9.09
CA VAL A 349 7.25 38.88 7.69
C VAL A 349 8.16 39.81 6.92
N GLU A 350 8.28 41.08 7.36
CA GLU A 350 9.17 42.08 6.76
C GLU A 350 10.06 42.73 7.80
N GLY A 351 11.31 42.99 7.45
CA GLY A 351 12.27 43.64 8.34
C GLY A 351 12.91 42.75 9.41
N SER A 352 12.72 41.45 9.32
CA SER A 352 13.27 40.44 10.27
C SER A 352 14.80 40.52 10.43
N ALA A 353 15.53 40.90 9.36
CA ALA A 353 17.00 41.10 9.40
C ALA A 353 17.46 42.39 10.14
N LYS A 354 16.54 43.29 10.46
CA LYS A 354 16.86 44.58 11.11
C LYS A 354 16.63 44.54 12.63
N VAL A 355 16.14 43.44 13.16
CA VAL A 355 15.72 43.30 14.55
C VAL A 355 16.29 42.05 15.20
N THR A 356 16.45 42.11 16.50
CA THR A 356 16.92 41.00 17.33
C THR A 356 15.93 40.71 18.45
N SER A 357 15.96 39.48 18.96
CA SER A 357 15.13 39.09 20.10
C SER A 357 15.34 40.02 21.30
N GLY A 358 14.25 40.48 21.93
CA GLY A 358 14.23 41.45 23.04
C GLY A 358 14.13 42.89 22.64
N GLN A 359 14.32 43.27 21.36
CA GLN A 359 14.24 44.64 20.87
C GLN A 359 12.78 45.10 20.79
N THR A 360 12.54 46.38 21.17
CA THR A 360 11.24 47.03 21.00
C THR A 360 11.11 47.52 19.56
N VAL A 361 9.95 47.26 18.94
CA VAL A 361 9.68 47.54 17.53
C VAL A 361 8.31 48.20 17.36
N LYS A 362 8.15 48.94 16.27
CA LYS A 362 6.86 49.38 15.79
C LYS A 362 6.31 48.38 14.79
N ALA A 363 5.31 47.60 15.20
CA ALA A 363 4.64 46.63 14.34
C ALA A 363 3.63 47.33 13.42
N VAL A 364 3.76 47.11 12.11
CA VAL A 364 2.83 47.57 11.08
C VAL A 364 2.20 46.33 10.43
N GLU A 365 0.88 46.28 10.46
CA GLU A 365 0.19 45.13 9.85
C GLU A 365 0.28 45.23 8.33
N VAL A 366 0.84 44.20 7.73
CA VAL A 366 0.98 44.05 6.28
C VAL A 366 0.16 42.87 5.80
N GLN A 367 -0.39 42.97 4.60
CA GLN A 367 -0.99 41.77 3.96
C GLN A 367 0.16 40.91 3.43
N ALA A 368 0.17 39.65 3.80
CA ALA A 368 1.06 38.68 3.13
C ALA A 368 0.69 38.70 1.65
N ASN A 369 1.51 39.33 0.81
CA ASN A 369 1.34 39.26 -0.64
C ASN A 369 1.58 37.84 -1.07
N GLY A 370 0.51 37.09 -1.40
CA GLY A 370 0.59 35.91 -2.16
C GLY A 370 1.19 36.29 -3.53
N GLY A 371 2.44 35.93 -3.76
CA GLY A 371 3.06 36.12 -5.07
C GLY A 371 2.21 35.41 -6.12
N ASN A 372 1.68 36.19 -7.05
CA ASN A 372 1.16 35.68 -8.31
C ASN A 372 2.31 34.92 -9.01
N ALA A 373 2.23 33.63 -9.08
CA ALA A 373 2.99 32.80 -10.02
C ALA A 373 2.01 32.05 -10.92
#